data_5f2037c00311c1c99f83485e4218a2c2
#
_entry.id   5f2037c00311c1c99f83485e4218a2c2
#
_cell.length_a   1.000
_cell.length_b   1.000
_cell.length_c   1.000
_cell.angle_alpha   90.00
_cell.angle_beta   90.00
_cell.angle_gamma   90.00
#
_symmetry.space_group_name_H-M   'P 1'
#
loop_
_entity.id
_entity.type
_entity.pdbx_description
1 polymer ?
#
loop_
_entity_poly.entity_id
_entity_poly.type
_entity_poly.pdbx_seq_one_letter_code
_entity_poly.pdbx_strand_id
1 'polypeptide(L)'
;MDFLKKHRFLALISAALLVLSLVSAGAYLAVSGTLGYTNAAKNWAGDSGELFAYISCFLPVNARTDERTVRSFNDTVDKKLTEASIQVEEGRNLWKYAYCGGGNISVSSERGSASVYALGVGGDFFYFHNMKLRSGNYISESDLMHDRVVLDKELAWKLFGAIEVEGMRVDISGRQFLVAGVIERDSDFASRDSYSEDSGLYMSYDVFYELTSAGIDCYEAVLPNPVSGFAKQLVSENFVSGAEVIEVSSRYGLGHIFEVITNFGKRSMRTDGAIYPSWENAARLTEDYCALALTLAVLFMIEPLCFGILLLWKYGKLGGGKLWAWIKKISVKFYDKVNDKLYERDQKLKTK
;
A
#
# COMPACT_ATOMS: atom_id res chain seq x y z
N MET A 1 -34.61 28.39 21.60
CA MET A 1 -34.45 27.31 22.60
C MET A 1 -35.62 26.32 22.64
N ASP A 2 -36.83 26.73 22.25
CA ASP A 2 -38.03 25.83 22.33
C ASP A 2 -38.05 24.68 21.33
N PHE A 3 -37.45 24.84 20.14
CA PHE A 3 -37.40 23.76 19.14
C PHE A 3 -36.52 22.59 19.61
N LEU A 4 -35.31 22.87 20.11
CA LEU A 4 -34.44 21.84 20.67
C LEU A 4 -35.04 21.14 21.88
N LYS A 5 -35.80 21.88 22.73
CA LYS A 5 -36.54 21.29 23.83
C LYS A 5 -37.66 20.36 23.33
N LYS A 6 -38.40 20.76 22.28
CA LYS A 6 -39.47 19.98 21.67
C LYS A 6 -38.96 18.73 20.96
N HIS A 7 -37.75 18.77 20.42
CA HIS A 7 -37.12 17.69 19.63
C HIS A 7 -35.88 17.09 20.33
N ARG A 8 -35.87 17.04 21.66
CA ARG A 8 -34.72 16.53 22.46
C ARG A 8 -34.30 15.11 22.04
N PHE A 9 -35.25 14.25 21.77
CA PHE A 9 -34.99 12.87 21.37
C PHE A 9 -34.30 12.82 20.00
N LEU A 10 -34.75 13.59 19.03
CA LEU A 10 -34.11 13.69 17.73
C LEU A 10 -32.70 14.28 17.82
N ALA A 11 -32.50 15.30 18.65
CA ALA A 11 -31.17 15.86 18.89
C ALA A 11 -30.20 14.88 19.54
N LEU A 12 -30.69 14.00 20.45
CA LEU A 12 -29.84 12.95 21.02
C LEU A 12 -29.48 11.86 19.99
N ILE A 13 -30.43 11.47 19.14
CA ILE A 13 -30.17 10.54 18.03
C ILE A 13 -29.13 11.13 17.07
N SER A 14 -29.32 12.38 16.65
CA SER A 14 -28.36 13.08 15.79
C SER A 14 -26.96 13.12 16.41
N ALA A 15 -26.86 13.43 17.69
CA ALA A 15 -25.58 13.43 18.38
C ALA A 15 -24.92 12.03 18.41
N ALA A 16 -25.71 10.99 18.70
CA ALA A 16 -25.21 9.62 18.72
C ALA A 16 -24.76 9.16 17.32
N LEU A 17 -25.53 9.44 16.27
CA LEU A 17 -25.20 9.11 14.90
C LEU A 17 -23.97 9.88 14.40
N LEU A 18 -23.82 11.16 14.79
CA LEU A 18 -22.62 11.92 14.50
C LEU A 18 -21.37 11.29 15.12
N VAL A 19 -21.45 10.86 16.37
CA VAL A 19 -20.35 10.15 17.04
C VAL A 19 -20.01 8.85 16.30
N LEU A 20 -21.02 8.05 15.94
CA LEU A 20 -20.82 6.81 15.17
C LEU A 20 -20.20 7.07 13.81
N SER A 21 -20.61 8.13 13.12
CA SER A 21 -20.00 8.56 11.85
C SER A 21 -18.54 8.93 12.02
N LEU A 22 -18.19 9.70 13.05
CA LEU A 22 -16.80 10.07 13.34
C LEU A 22 -15.94 8.86 13.73
N VAL A 23 -16.49 7.92 14.51
CA VAL A 23 -15.80 6.66 14.85
C VAL A 23 -15.54 5.84 13.60
N SER A 24 -16.54 5.71 12.71
CA SER A 24 -16.38 4.98 11.44
C SER A 24 -15.37 5.64 10.51
N ALA A 25 -15.36 6.98 10.43
CA ALA A 25 -14.33 7.71 9.67
C ALA A 25 -12.92 7.53 10.28
N GLY A 26 -12.81 7.52 11.61
CA GLY A 26 -11.56 7.21 12.31
C GLY A 26 -11.10 5.78 12.05
N ALA A 27 -12.01 4.82 12.01
CA ALA A 27 -11.71 3.43 11.65
C ALA A 27 -11.18 3.31 10.21
N TYR A 28 -11.81 4.01 9.26
CA TYR A 28 -11.28 4.08 7.88
C TYR A 28 -9.84 4.58 7.84
N LEU A 29 -9.52 5.67 8.53
CA LEU A 29 -8.15 6.22 8.57
C LEU A 29 -7.15 5.25 9.22
N ALA A 30 -7.56 4.58 10.30
CA ALA A 30 -6.72 3.60 10.98
C ALA A 30 -6.45 2.37 10.09
N VAL A 31 -7.50 1.82 9.48
CA VAL A 31 -7.41 0.63 8.61
C VAL A 31 -6.61 0.92 7.35
N SER A 32 -6.80 2.08 6.70
CA SER A 32 -6.06 2.46 5.50
C SER A 32 -4.55 2.62 5.73
N GLY A 33 -4.10 2.82 6.97
CA GLY A 33 -2.69 2.92 7.34
C GLY A 33 -2.06 1.63 7.87
N THR A 34 -2.80 0.49 7.89
CA THR A 34 -2.33 -0.75 8.53
C THR A 34 -1.18 -1.40 7.76
N LEU A 35 -1.25 -1.44 6.42
CA LEU A 35 -0.27 -2.12 5.59
C LEU A 35 0.90 -1.19 5.23
N GLY A 36 2.02 -1.34 5.93
CA GLY A 36 3.20 -0.47 5.81
C GLY A 36 3.87 -0.51 4.43
N TYR A 37 3.84 -1.65 3.74
CA TYR A 37 4.47 -1.82 2.42
C TYR A 37 3.86 -0.91 1.35
N THR A 38 2.61 -0.49 1.48
CA THR A 38 1.94 0.41 0.54
C THR A 38 2.60 1.80 0.45
N ASN A 39 3.46 2.13 1.40
CA ASN A 39 4.22 3.38 1.43
C ASN A 39 5.55 3.34 0.64
N ALA A 40 5.85 2.26 -0.11
CA ALA A 40 7.13 2.10 -0.81
C ALA A 40 7.47 3.31 -1.71
N ALA A 41 6.51 3.84 -2.47
CA ALA A 41 6.72 5.02 -3.30
C ALA A 41 7.06 6.28 -2.49
N LYS A 42 6.36 6.50 -1.37
CA LYS A 42 6.63 7.62 -0.47
C LYS A 42 8.01 7.51 0.20
N ASN A 43 8.37 6.29 0.60
CA ASN A 43 9.68 6.02 1.19
C ASN A 43 10.81 6.23 0.17
N TRP A 44 10.57 5.89 -1.11
CA TRP A 44 11.53 6.11 -2.19
C TRP A 44 11.68 7.58 -2.54
N ALA A 45 10.58 8.33 -2.60
CA ALA A 45 10.59 9.78 -2.82
C ALA A 45 11.40 10.52 -1.75
N GLY A 46 11.29 10.10 -0.49
CA GLY A 46 11.93 10.79 0.64
C GLY A 46 11.56 12.27 0.66
N ASP A 47 12.58 13.13 0.77
CA ASP A 47 12.43 14.59 0.79
C ASP A 47 12.62 15.25 -0.59
N SER A 48 12.69 14.47 -1.68
CA SER A 48 12.97 15.01 -3.03
C SER A 48 11.87 15.92 -3.58
N GLY A 49 10.63 15.79 -3.08
CA GLY A 49 9.46 16.47 -3.63
C GLY A 49 8.98 15.89 -4.97
N GLU A 50 9.64 14.88 -5.50
CA GLU A 50 9.24 14.18 -6.72
C GLU A 50 8.08 13.21 -6.44
N LEU A 51 7.23 13.03 -7.45
CA LEU A 51 6.09 12.13 -7.36
C LEU A 51 6.46 10.75 -7.93
N PHE A 52 6.28 9.74 -7.11
CA PHE A 52 6.44 8.34 -7.49
C PHE A 52 5.13 7.58 -7.28
N ALA A 53 4.94 6.53 -8.07
CA ALA A 53 3.86 5.57 -7.87
C ALA A 53 4.44 4.17 -7.64
N TYR A 54 3.84 3.44 -6.72
CA TYR A 54 4.10 2.02 -6.50
C TYR A 54 3.06 1.24 -7.31
N ILE A 55 3.55 0.46 -8.26
CA ILE A 55 2.77 -0.37 -9.16
C ILE A 55 3.02 -1.83 -8.85
N SER A 56 1.96 -2.60 -8.65
CA SER A 56 1.99 -4.07 -8.60
C SER A 56 1.29 -4.64 -9.82
N CYS A 57 1.90 -5.65 -10.42
CA CYS A 57 1.44 -6.30 -11.63
C CYS A 57 1.36 -7.81 -11.38
N PHE A 58 0.15 -8.36 -11.46
CA PHE A 58 -0.11 -9.78 -11.25
C PHE A 58 -0.30 -10.49 -12.58
N LEU A 59 0.47 -11.53 -12.79
CA LEU A 59 0.59 -12.21 -14.07
C LEU A 59 -0.33 -13.43 -14.12
N PRO A 60 -0.96 -13.69 -15.25
CA PRO A 60 -1.75 -14.93 -15.41
C PRO A 60 -0.83 -16.15 -15.31
N VAL A 61 -1.26 -17.18 -14.62
CA VAL A 61 -0.51 -18.45 -14.43
C VAL A 61 -0.03 -19.05 -15.75
N ASN A 62 -0.80 -18.87 -16.82
CA ASN A 62 -0.46 -19.38 -18.15
C ASN A 62 0.52 -18.48 -18.93
N ALA A 63 0.87 -17.31 -18.43
CA ALA A 63 1.81 -16.40 -19.11
C ALA A 63 3.24 -16.94 -19.15
N ARG A 64 3.62 -17.83 -18.22
CA ARG A 64 4.97 -18.43 -18.11
C ARG A 64 6.08 -17.40 -18.22
N THR A 65 5.89 -16.28 -17.55
CA THR A 65 6.85 -15.17 -17.56
C THR A 65 8.14 -15.59 -16.86
N ASP A 66 9.26 -15.29 -17.49
CA ASP A 66 10.60 -15.56 -16.98
C ASP A 66 11.38 -14.26 -16.69
N GLU A 67 12.56 -14.41 -16.11
CA GLU A 67 13.44 -13.28 -15.79
C GLU A 67 13.86 -12.47 -17.04
N ARG A 68 14.01 -13.10 -18.20
CA ARG A 68 14.37 -12.40 -19.45
C ARG A 68 13.29 -11.43 -19.87
N THR A 69 12.03 -11.81 -19.68
CA THR A 69 10.88 -10.94 -19.93
C THR A 69 10.92 -9.72 -19.00
N VAL A 70 11.24 -9.93 -17.71
CA VAL A 70 11.40 -8.82 -16.75
C VAL A 70 12.54 -7.90 -17.15
N ARG A 71 13.71 -8.42 -17.49
CA ARG A 71 14.86 -7.62 -17.93
C ARG A 71 14.54 -6.79 -19.17
N SER A 72 13.93 -7.41 -20.20
CA SER A 72 13.51 -6.71 -21.41
C SER A 72 12.49 -5.61 -21.13
N PHE A 73 11.60 -5.84 -20.17
CA PHE A 73 10.65 -4.82 -19.74
C PHE A 73 11.37 -3.67 -19.00
N ASN A 74 12.31 -3.98 -18.11
CA ASN A 74 13.10 -2.96 -17.40
C ASN A 74 13.85 -2.06 -18.37
N ASP A 75 14.48 -2.62 -19.42
CA ASP A 75 15.13 -1.85 -20.50
C ASP A 75 14.10 -0.94 -21.22
N THR A 76 12.89 -1.41 -21.39
CA THR A 76 11.78 -0.63 -21.99
C THR A 76 11.37 0.52 -21.07
N VAL A 77 11.29 0.28 -19.76
CA VAL A 77 10.99 1.33 -18.76
C VAL A 77 12.06 2.42 -18.82
N ASP A 78 13.33 2.07 -18.76
CA ASP A 78 14.45 3.04 -18.82
C ASP A 78 14.40 3.89 -20.08
N LYS A 79 14.14 3.25 -21.22
CA LYS A 79 13.96 3.94 -22.49
C LYS A 79 12.80 4.91 -22.48
N LYS A 80 11.65 4.49 -21.96
CA LYS A 80 10.43 5.32 -21.86
C LYS A 80 10.60 6.50 -20.91
N LEU A 81 11.28 6.31 -19.78
CA LEU A 81 11.60 7.38 -18.85
C LEU A 81 12.55 8.40 -19.49
N THR A 82 13.55 7.93 -20.24
CA THR A 82 14.46 8.79 -21.01
C THR A 82 13.73 9.58 -22.10
N GLU A 83 12.83 8.94 -22.86
CA GLU A 83 11.97 9.59 -23.86
C GLU A 83 11.07 10.67 -23.24
N ALA A 84 10.62 10.45 -22.00
CA ALA A 84 9.84 11.42 -21.24
C ALA A 84 10.69 12.54 -20.59
N SER A 85 12.01 12.57 -20.87
CA SER A 85 12.97 13.52 -20.28
C SER A 85 13.02 13.46 -18.74
N ILE A 86 12.69 12.33 -18.16
CA ILE A 86 12.81 12.07 -16.71
C ILE A 86 14.24 11.57 -16.48
N GLN A 87 15.10 12.44 -15.93
CA GLN A 87 16.51 12.14 -15.67
C GLN A 87 16.78 12.09 -14.18
N VAL A 88 17.78 11.31 -13.81
CA VAL A 88 18.26 11.16 -12.43
C VAL A 88 19.41 12.12 -12.16
N GLU A 89 19.52 12.57 -10.92
CA GLU A 89 20.80 13.09 -10.40
C GLU A 89 21.85 11.98 -10.43
N GLU A 90 23.08 12.33 -10.84
CA GLU A 90 24.19 11.37 -10.96
C GLU A 90 24.36 10.58 -9.63
N GLY A 91 24.36 9.26 -9.73
CA GLY A 91 24.62 8.35 -8.62
C GLY A 91 23.40 7.82 -7.86
N ARG A 92 22.17 8.13 -8.29
CA ARG A 92 20.93 7.59 -7.71
C ARG A 92 20.16 6.75 -8.73
N ASN A 93 19.68 5.57 -8.34
CA ASN A 93 18.73 4.83 -9.17
C ASN A 93 17.41 5.60 -9.27
N LEU A 94 16.89 5.76 -10.49
CA LEU A 94 15.65 6.49 -10.74
C LEU A 94 14.44 5.76 -10.17
N TRP A 95 14.47 4.45 -10.18
CA TRP A 95 13.36 3.59 -9.81
C TRP A 95 13.87 2.25 -9.27
N LYS A 96 12.96 1.48 -8.66
CA LYS A 96 13.22 0.15 -8.13
C LYS A 96 12.17 -0.82 -8.61
N TYR A 97 12.56 -2.08 -8.71
CA TYR A 97 11.66 -3.17 -9.08
C TYR A 97 11.91 -4.41 -8.24
N ALA A 98 10.90 -5.27 -8.20
CA ALA A 98 11.00 -6.60 -7.66
C ALA A 98 10.11 -7.54 -8.48
N TYR A 99 10.39 -8.81 -8.40
CA TYR A 99 9.54 -9.85 -8.96
C TYR A 99 9.61 -11.10 -8.11
N CYS A 100 8.56 -11.91 -8.17
CA CYS A 100 8.56 -13.19 -7.50
C CYS A 100 7.70 -14.21 -8.24
N GLY A 101 7.99 -15.49 -8.00
CA GLY A 101 7.14 -16.61 -8.36
C GLY A 101 7.01 -17.54 -7.17
N GLY A 102 5.85 -18.18 -7.03
CA GLY A 102 5.55 -19.02 -5.89
C GLY A 102 5.31 -20.48 -6.22
N GLY A 103 5.55 -21.36 -5.26
CA GLY A 103 5.28 -22.78 -5.40
C GLY A 103 5.64 -23.60 -4.18
N ASN A 104 5.07 -24.80 -4.12
CA ASN A 104 5.34 -25.73 -3.02
C ASN A 104 6.64 -26.47 -3.23
N ILE A 105 7.49 -26.49 -2.20
CA ILE A 105 8.72 -27.26 -2.17
C ILE A 105 8.86 -28.02 -0.86
N SER A 106 9.66 -29.07 -0.87
CA SER A 106 10.02 -29.81 0.34
C SER A 106 11.38 -29.33 0.82
N VAL A 107 11.45 -28.98 2.10
CA VAL A 107 12.68 -28.57 2.78
C VAL A 107 12.94 -29.49 3.96
N SER A 108 14.18 -29.84 4.19
CA SER A 108 14.59 -30.66 5.31
C SER A 108 15.89 -30.14 5.97
N SER A 109 16.04 -30.50 7.22
CA SER A 109 17.25 -30.31 8.02
C SER A 109 17.61 -31.62 8.72
N GLU A 110 18.66 -31.61 9.55
CA GLU A 110 19.00 -32.77 10.38
C GLU A 110 17.91 -33.16 11.39
N ARG A 111 17.02 -32.22 11.76
CA ARG A 111 16.02 -32.41 12.80
C ARG A 111 14.59 -32.53 12.32
N GLY A 112 14.30 -32.04 11.12
CA GLY A 112 12.92 -32.01 10.64
C GLY A 112 12.81 -31.82 9.14
N SER A 113 11.60 -32.04 8.63
CA SER A 113 11.24 -31.76 7.25
C SER A 113 9.85 -31.12 7.19
N ALA A 114 9.62 -30.28 6.18
CA ALA A 114 8.34 -29.66 5.94
C ALA A 114 8.10 -29.47 4.43
N SER A 115 6.85 -29.54 4.01
CA SER A 115 6.42 -28.98 2.73
C SER A 115 5.97 -27.54 2.99
N VAL A 116 6.48 -26.60 2.20
CA VAL A 116 6.26 -25.16 2.42
C VAL A 116 5.97 -24.47 1.10
N TYR A 117 5.24 -23.36 1.17
CA TYR A 117 5.12 -22.47 0.04
C TYR A 117 6.36 -21.57 -0.01
N ALA A 118 7.17 -21.77 -1.04
CA ALA A 118 8.38 -20.98 -1.25
C ALA A 118 8.13 -19.88 -2.27
N LEU A 119 8.78 -18.75 -2.06
CA LEU A 119 8.86 -17.65 -2.99
C LEU A 119 10.29 -17.54 -3.53
N GLY A 120 10.41 -17.73 -4.85
CA GLY A 120 11.57 -17.29 -5.60
C GLY A 120 11.48 -15.80 -5.82
N VAL A 121 12.45 -15.03 -5.31
CA VAL A 121 12.42 -13.57 -5.31
C VAL A 121 13.61 -12.99 -6.06
N GLY A 122 13.39 -11.87 -6.76
CA GLY A 122 14.41 -11.13 -7.48
C GLY A 122 14.24 -9.62 -7.38
N GLY A 123 15.26 -8.88 -7.78
CA GLY A 123 15.32 -7.44 -7.62
C GLY A 123 15.34 -7.01 -6.15
N ASP A 124 14.75 -5.88 -5.87
CA ASP A 124 14.69 -5.28 -4.52
C ASP A 124 13.50 -5.82 -3.69
N PHE A 125 13.19 -7.11 -3.73
CA PHE A 125 11.98 -7.69 -3.11
C PHE A 125 11.78 -7.28 -1.64
N PHE A 126 12.81 -7.36 -0.82
CA PHE A 126 12.74 -7.00 0.60
C PHE A 126 12.67 -5.48 0.86
N TYR A 127 12.86 -4.65 -0.15
CA TYR A 127 12.52 -3.23 -0.08
C TYR A 127 11.00 -3.01 -0.14
N PHE A 128 10.31 -3.74 -1.01
CA PHE A 128 8.85 -3.69 -1.15
C PHE A 128 8.16 -4.39 0.03
N HIS A 129 8.70 -5.52 0.44
CA HIS A 129 8.18 -6.37 1.52
C HIS A 129 9.17 -6.38 2.68
N ASN A 130 9.22 -5.26 3.44
CA ASN A 130 10.11 -5.09 4.57
C ASN A 130 9.58 -5.85 5.81
N MET A 131 9.67 -7.19 5.75
CA MET A 131 9.28 -8.07 6.84
C MET A 131 10.27 -7.96 8.00
N LYS A 132 9.80 -8.13 9.23
CA LYS A 132 10.62 -7.96 10.41
C LYS A 132 11.68 -9.07 10.52
N LEU A 133 12.95 -8.69 10.40
CA LEU A 133 14.08 -9.60 10.60
C LEU A 133 14.21 -9.96 12.08
N ARG A 134 14.29 -11.26 12.38
CA ARG A 134 14.51 -11.79 13.74
C ARG A 134 15.95 -12.21 13.97
N SER A 135 16.61 -12.73 12.96
CA SER A 135 18.00 -13.16 12.97
C SER A 135 18.60 -13.06 11.58
N GLY A 136 19.90 -12.81 11.48
CA GLY A 136 20.65 -12.79 10.24
C GLY A 136 20.32 -11.62 9.32
N ASN A 137 20.31 -11.88 8.01
CA ASN A 137 20.14 -10.88 6.96
C ASN A 137 19.14 -11.36 5.89
N TYR A 138 18.64 -10.45 5.08
CA TYR A 138 17.94 -10.80 3.85
C TYR A 138 18.92 -11.33 2.79
N ILE A 139 18.41 -12.09 1.83
CA ILE A 139 19.16 -12.39 0.61
C ILE A 139 19.17 -11.15 -0.30
N SER A 140 20.22 -11.00 -1.07
CA SER A 140 20.41 -9.88 -1.99
C SER A 140 20.67 -10.39 -3.40
N GLU A 141 20.24 -9.66 -4.42
CA GLU A 141 20.56 -9.93 -5.81
C GLU A 141 22.09 -9.92 -6.08
N SER A 142 22.87 -9.25 -5.23
CA SER A 142 24.32 -9.26 -5.27
C SER A 142 24.97 -10.56 -4.75
N ASP A 143 24.18 -11.49 -4.22
CA ASP A 143 24.70 -12.79 -3.75
C ASP A 143 24.92 -13.73 -4.94
N LEU A 144 26.14 -13.75 -5.44
CA LEU A 144 26.54 -14.48 -6.64
C LEU A 144 26.34 -16.02 -6.56
N MET A 145 26.32 -16.58 -5.36
CA MET A 145 26.21 -18.03 -5.16
C MET A 145 24.77 -18.53 -5.22
N HIS A 146 23.79 -17.63 -4.96
CA HIS A 146 22.35 -17.94 -4.90
C HIS A 146 22.01 -19.18 -4.02
N ASP A 147 22.89 -19.50 -3.06
CA ASP A 147 22.81 -20.67 -2.18
C ASP A 147 22.24 -20.35 -0.80
N ARG A 148 21.60 -19.19 -0.67
CA ARG A 148 21.05 -18.71 0.59
C ARG A 148 19.54 -18.67 0.56
N VAL A 149 18.95 -18.89 1.73
CA VAL A 149 17.49 -18.83 1.94
C VAL A 149 17.15 -18.02 3.18
N VAL A 150 15.99 -17.38 3.16
CA VAL A 150 15.39 -16.75 4.34
C VAL A 150 14.18 -17.58 4.74
N LEU A 151 14.10 -17.94 6.01
CA LEU A 151 13.01 -18.73 6.57
C LEU A 151 12.07 -17.81 7.34
N ASP A 152 10.77 -18.15 7.35
CA ASP A 152 9.95 -17.57 8.39
C ASP A 152 10.19 -18.25 9.75
N LYS A 153 9.77 -17.59 10.81
CA LYS A 153 9.97 -18.03 12.19
C LYS A 153 9.38 -19.41 12.47
N GLU A 154 8.21 -19.70 11.91
CA GLU A 154 7.49 -20.96 12.08
C GLU A 154 8.27 -22.11 11.41
N LEU A 155 8.81 -21.87 10.21
CA LEU A 155 9.64 -22.85 9.52
C LEU A 155 10.97 -23.08 10.23
N ALA A 156 11.64 -22.02 10.67
CA ALA A 156 12.88 -22.14 11.45
C ALA A 156 12.66 -23.00 12.72
N TRP A 157 11.54 -22.79 13.39
CA TRP A 157 11.17 -23.59 14.56
C TRP A 157 10.88 -25.05 14.20
N LYS A 158 10.14 -25.32 13.11
CA LYS A 158 9.83 -26.69 12.63
C LYS A 158 11.11 -27.46 12.25
N LEU A 159 12.06 -26.80 11.60
CA LEU A 159 13.28 -27.45 11.10
C LEU A 159 14.37 -27.60 12.16
N PHE A 160 14.51 -26.64 13.07
CA PHE A 160 15.67 -26.56 13.97
C PHE A 160 15.29 -26.52 15.45
N GLY A 161 14.06 -26.18 15.80
CA GLY A 161 13.63 -25.93 17.17
C GLY A 161 14.21 -24.64 17.75
N ALA A 162 14.66 -23.71 16.91
CA ALA A 162 15.27 -22.43 17.27
C ALA A 162 14.93 -21.36 16.23
N ILE A 163 15.14 -20.10 16.58
CA ILE A 163 14.96 -18.96 15.67
C ILE A 163 16.33 -18.42 15.20
N GLU A 164 17.35 -18.48 16.06
CA GLU A 164 18.71 -18.08 15.71
C GLU A 164 19.40 -19.24 14.98
N VAL A 165 19.17 -19.35 13.68
CA VAL A 165 19.61 -20.46 12.83
C VAL A 165 20.43 -19.98 11.62
N GLU A 166 20.91 -18.74 11.66
CA GLU A 166 21.78 -18.19 10.64
C GLU A 166 23.03 -19.05 10.44
N GLY A 167 23.39 -19.31 9.18
CA GLY A 167 24.52 -20.16 8.81
C GLY A 167 24.24 -21.67 8.91
N MET A 168 23.10 -22.10 9.45
CA MET A 168 22.68 -23.49 9.41
C MET A 168 22.31 -23.92 8.00
N ARG A 169 22.33 -25.23 7.73
CA ARG A 169 22.06 -25.80 6.42
C ARG A 169 20.67 -26.42 6.35
N VAL A 170 20.02 -26.21 5.23
CA VAL A 170 18.79 -26.90 4.83
C VAL A 170 19.02 -27.60 3.51
N ASP A 171 18.38 -28.73 3.30
CA ASP A 171 18.33 -29.44 2.05
C ASP A 171 17.00 -29.16 1.36
N ILE A 172 17.06 -28.75 0.09
CA ILE A 172 15.91 -28.52 -0.76
C ILE A 172 16.13 -29.30 -2.02
N SER A 173 15.34 -30.34 -2.25
CA SER A 173 15.45 -31.21 -3.43
C SER A 173 16.84 -31.81 -3.67
N GLY A 174 17.57 -32.14 -2.58
CA GLY A 174 18.91 -32.72 -2.63
C GLY A 174 20.04 -31.69 -2.81
N ARG A 175 19.74 -30.41 -2.78
CA ARG A 175 20.70 -29.30 -2.85
C ARG A 175 20.77 -28.58 -1.50
N GLN A 176 21.96 -28.31 -1.00
CA GLN A 176 22.17 -27.63 0.27
C GLN A 176 22.15 -26.10 0.12
N PHE A 177 21.44 -25.46 1.04
CA PHE A 177 21.35 -24.01 1.17
C PHE A 177 21.73 -23.58 2.58
N LEU A 178 22.26 -22.35 2.70
CA LEU A 178 22.57 -21.72 3.97
C LEU A 178 21.41 -20.79 4.37
N VAL A 179 21.00 -20.87 5.62
CA VAL A 179 20.04 -19.92 6.18
C VAL A 179 20.70 -18.56 6.31
N ALA A 180 20.29 -17.57 5.53
CA ALA A 180 20.77 -16.19 5.60
C ALA A 180 20.14 -15.44 6.76
N GLY A 181 18.87 -15.69 7.03
CA GLY A 181 18.14 -15.04 8.11
C GLY A 181 16.78 -15.66 8.34
N VAL A 182 16.16 -15.18 9.41
CA VAL A 182 14.81 -15.57 9.83
C VAL A 182 13.96 -14.31 9.97
N ILE A 183 12.80 -14.32 9.34
CA ILE A 183 11.83 -13.25 9.39
C ILE A 183 10.61 -13.62 10.23
N GLU A 184 9.92 -12.61 10.71
CA GLU A 184 8.57 -12.73 11.27
C GLU A 184 7.57 -12.16 10.27
N ARG A 185 6.53 -12.93 9.96
CA ARG A 185 5.43 -12.49 9.11
C ARG A 185 4.62 -11.39 9.78
N ASP A 186 4.01 -10.54 8.99
CA ASP A 186 3.09 -9.53 9.49
C ASP A 186 1.90 -10.19 10.20
N SER A 187 1.55 -9.66 11.37
CA SER A 187 0.54 -10.23 12.26
C SER A 187 -0.69 -9.34 12.41
N ASP A 188 -0.81 -8.28 11.58
CA ASP A 188 -2.04 -7.52 11.50
C ASP A 188 -3.21 -8.39 11.03
N PHE A 189 -4.43 -7.90 11.23
CA PHE A 189 -5.64 -8.67 10.98
C PHE A 189 -5.77 -9.12 9.51
N ALA A 190 -5.34 -8.28 8.55
CA ALA A 190 -5.49 -8.57 7.13
C ALA A 190 -4.42 -9.54 6.64
N SER A 191 -3.16 -9.31 7.04
CA SER A 191 -2.03 -10.18 6.66
C SER A 191 -2.20 -11.58 7.23
N ARG A 192 -2.56 -11.70 8.52
CA ARG A 192 -2.76 -13.00 9.17
C ARG A 192 -3.82 -13.85 8.47
N ASP A 193 -4.94 -13.25 8.10
CA ASP A 193 -6.07 -13.96 7.48
C ASP A 193 -5.82 -14.26 5.99
N SER A 194 -4.75 -13.69 5.40
CA SER A 194 -4.39 -13.84 3.99
C SER A 194 -3.30 -14.88 3.72
N TYR A 195 -2.59 -15.35 4.74
CA TYR A 195 -1.62 -16.42 4.57
C TYR A 195 -2.34 -17.76 4.36
N SER A 196 -2.02 -18.43 3.26
CA SER A 196 -2.59 -19.75 2.93
C SER A 196 -1.84 -20.91 3.59
N GLU A 197 -0.58 -20.70 3.98
CA GLU A 197 0.31 -21.70 4.55
C GLU A 197 0.91 -21.21 5.88
N ASP A 198 1.10 -22.14 6.80
CA ASP A 198 1.63 -21.84 8.14
C ASP A 198 3.10 -21.46 8.16
N SER A 199 3.84 -21.73 7.07
CA SER A 199 5.28 -21.49 7.01
C SER A 199 5.73 -21.17 5.59
N GLY A 200 6.75 -20.33 5.43
CA GLY A 200 7.27 -19.87 4.16
C GLY A 200 8.80 -19.82 4.09
N LEU A 201 9.29 -19.87 2.87
CA LEU A 201 10.70 -19.81 2.55
C LEU A 201 10.89 -18.85 1.37
N TYR A 202 11.96 -18.06 1.41
CA TYR A 202 12.36 -17.12 0.36
C TYR A 202 13.75 -17.47 -0.13
N MET A 203 13.90 -17.57 -1.46
CA MET A 203 15.17 -17.89 -2.10
C MET A 203 15.34 -17.11 -3.40
N SER A 204 16.54 -17.09 -3.99
CA SER A 204 16.75 -16.48 -5.30
C SER A 204 15.84 -17.10 -6.36
N TYR A 205 15.21 -16.26 -7.19
CA TYR A 205 14.31 -16.74 -8.24
C TYR A 205 14.98 -17.67 -9.23
N ASP A 206 16.23 -17.43 -9.60
CA ASP A 206 16.96 -18.29 -10.55
C ASP A 206 16.99 -19.75 -10.09
N VAL A 207 17.35 -19.95 -8.83
CA VAL A 207 17.43 -21.28 -8.25
C VAL A 207 16.03 -21.87 -8.03
N PHE A 208 15.08 -21.04 -7.61
CA PHE A 208 13.68 -21.44 -7.47
C PHE A 208 13.12 -21.95 -8.79
N TYR A 209 13.39 -21.25 -9.90
CA TYR A 209 12.98 -21.66 -11.25
C TYR A 209 13.62 -22.97 -11.68
N GLU A 210 14.94 -23.16 -11.39
CA GLU A 210 15.63 -24.43 -11.65
C GLU A 210 14.96 -25.61 -10.95
N LEU A 211 14.47 -25.41 -9.71
CA LEU A 211 13.88 -26.47 -8.89
C LEU A 211 12.42 -26.75 -9.23
N THR A 212 11.65 -25.75 -9.64
CA THR A 212 10.19 -25.83 -9.76
C THR A 212 9.67 -25.64 -11.18
N SER A 213 10.42 -24.97 -12.03
CA SER A 213 9.98 -24.46 -13.34
C SER A 213 8.77 -23.52 -13.25
N ALA A 214 8.50 -22.94 -12.09
CA ALA A 214 7.40 -22.01 -11.88
C ALA A 214 7.76 -20.63 -12.43
N GLY A 215 6.84 -20.03 -13.19
CA GLY A 215 6.99 -18.71 -13.75
C GLY A 215 6.90 -17.61 -12.69
N ILE A 216 7.15 -16.38 -13.12
CA ILE A 216 6.94 -15.17 -12.31
C ILE A 216 5.44 -14.89 -12.25
N ASP A 217 4.92 -14.72 -11.04
CA ASP A 217 3.50 -14.45 -10.74
C ASP A 217 3.23 -12.96 -10.47
N CYS A 218 4.24 -12.27 -9.94
CA CYS A 218 4.13 -10.88 -9.54
C CYS A 218 5.37 -10.08 -9.93
N TYR A 219 5.13 -8.87 -10.44
CA TYR A 219 6.15 -7.85 -10.69
C TYR A 219 5.73 -6.57 -9.99
N GLU A 220 6.66 -5.90 -9.34
CA GLU A 220 6.42 -4.68 -8.58
C GLU A 220 7.47 -3.64 -8.93
N ALA A 221 7.04 -2.38 -9.01
CA ALA A 221 7.96 -1.28 -9.28
C ALA A 221 7.53 0.02 -8.59
N VAL A 222 8.50 0.80 -8.14
CA VAL A 222 8.32 2.21 -7.77
C VAL A 222 8.88 3.04 -8.90
N LEU A 223 8.02 3.72 -9.63
CA LEU A 223 8.32 4.48 -10.83
C LEU A 223 8.00 5.96 -10.64
N PRO A 224 8.75 6.88 -11.30
CA PRO A 224 8.36 8.28 -11.39
C PRO A 224 6.94 8.43 -11.95
N ASN A 225 6.17 9.32 -11.33
CA ASN A 225 4.76 9.53 -11.71
C ASN A 225 4.45 11.04 -11.80
N PRO A 226 5.11 11.78 -12.72
CA PRO A 226 4.99 13.24 -12.83
C PRO A 226 3.56 13.69 -13.12
N VAL A 227 2.78 12.82 -13.77
CA VAL A 227 1.35 13.01 -14.01
C VAL A 227 0.62 11.77 -13.49
N SER A 228 -0.48 11.98 -12.79
CA SER A 228 -1.28 10.88 -12.22
C SER A 228 -1.62 9.82 -13.27
N GLY A 229 -1.31 8.56 -12.97
CA GLY A 229 -1.55 7.41 -13.85
C GLY A 229 -0.45 7.13 -14.88
N PHE A 230 0.59 7.97 -15.02
CA PHE A 230 1.69 7.76 -15.96
C PHE A 230 2.39 6.41 -15.72
N ALA A 231 2.81 6.14 -14.49
CA ALA A 231 3.49 4.89 -14.16
C ALA A 231 2.60 3.66 -14.41
N LYS A 232 1.32 3.73 -14.04
CA LYS A 232 0.35 2.64 -14.29
C LYS A 232 0.17 2.40 -15.78
N GLN A 233 0.02 3.45 -16.58
CA GLN A 233 -0.12 3.35 -18.03
C GLN A 233 1.14 2.75 -18.66
N LEU A 234 2.33 3.21 -18.25
CA LEU A 234 3.60 2.70 -18.76
C LEU A 234 3.71 1.18 -18.55
N VAL A 235 3.36 0.67 -17.36
CA VAL A 235 3.40 -0.77 -17.08
C VAL A 235 2.32 -1.50 -17.87
N SER A 236 1.09 -1.03 -17.88
CA SER A 236 -0.04 -1.73 -18.52
C SER A 236 0.07 -1.84 -20.04
N GLU A 237 0.72 -0.88 -20.70
CA GLU A 237 0.89 -0.87 -22.15
C GLU A 237 2.13 -1.66 -22.63
N ASN A 238 3.16 -1.80 -21.78
CA ASN A 238 4.46 -2.30 -22.23
C ASN A 238 4.87 -3.63 -21.57
N PHE A 239 4.17 -4.11 -20.55
CA PHE A 239 4.48 -5.38 -19.92
C PHE A 239 3.66 -6.53 -20.52
N VAL A 240 3.43 -7.59 -19.76
CA VAL A 240 2.77 -8.81 -20.22
C VAL A 240 1.27 -8.58 -20.46
N SER A 241 0.80 -8.94 -21.65
CA SER A 241 -0.62 -8.83 -22.00
C SER A 241 -1.49 -9.72 -21.08
N GLY A 242 -2.60 -9.16 -20.61
CA GLY A 242 -3.51 -9.86 -19.69
C GLY A 242 -3.09 -9.78 -18.23
N ALA A 243 -2.00 -9.11 -17.91
CA ALA A 243 -1.60 -8.84 -16.54
C ALA A 243 -2.56 -7.84 -15.87
N GLU A 244 -2.83 -8.03 -14.59
CA GLU A 244 -3.60 -7.08 -13.79
C GLU A 244 -2.65 -6.07 -13.14
N VAL A 245 -2.78 -4.79 -13.52
CA VAL A 245 -1.89 -3.71 -13.05
C VAL A 245 -2.64 -2.82 -12.05
N ILE A 246 -2.12 -2.75 -10.83
CA ILE A 246 -2.69 -2.01 -9.71
C ILE A 246 -1.72 -0.91 -9.28
N GLU A 247 -2.21 0.32 -9.13
CA GLU A 247 -1.47 1.40 -8.49
C GLU A 247 -1.72 1.37 -6.98
N VAL A 248 -0.73 0.87 -6.24
CA VAL A 248 -0.81 0.66 -4.78
C VAL A 248 -0.80 1.98 -4.02
N SER A 249 -0.08 2.99 -4.52
CA SER A 249 0.05 4.29 -3.85
C SER A 249 -1.26 5.04 -3.67
N SER A 250 -2.25 4.84 -4.55
CA SER A 250 -3.56 5.49 -4.51
C SER A 250 -4.69 4.58 -4.01
N ARG A 251 -4.35 3.36 -3.62
CA ARG A 251 -5.28 2.26 -3.33
C ARG A 251 -6.34 2.59 -2.28
N TYR A 252 -5.93 3.25 -1.20
CA TYR A 252 -6.84 3.62 -0.11
C TYR A 252 -7.39 5.05 -0.24
N GLY A 253 -7.21 5.70 -1.39
CA GLY A 253 -7.82 7.00 -1.66
C GLY A 253 -9.35 6.92 -1.79
N LEU A 254 -10.05 7.99 -1.41
CA LEU A 254 -11.53 8.02 -1.42
C LEU A 254 -12.13 7.64 -2.77
N GLY A 255 -11.51 8.04 -3.88
CA GLY A 255 -11.98 7.71 -5.23
C GLY A 255 -11.95 6.21 -5.49
N HIS A 256 -10.83 5.54 -5.18
CA HIS A 256 -10.70 4.10 -5.36
C HIS A 256 -11.64 3.31 -4.42
N ILE A 257 -11.74 3.71 -3.15
CA ILE A 257 -12.68 3.06 -2.21
C ILE A 257 -14.13 3.22 -2.66
N PHE A 258 -14.49 4.36 -3.27
CA PHE A 258 -15.81 4.51 -3.87
C PHE A 258 -16.05 3.53 -5.05
N GLU A 259 -15.03 3.30 -5.89
CA GLU A 259 -15.09 2.26 -6.92
C GLU A 259 -15.24 0.86 -6.32
N VAL A 260 -14.54 0.57 -5.22
CA VAL A 260 -14.69 -0.69 -4.47
C VAL A 260 -16.12 -0.88 -3.99
N ILE A 261 -16.74 0.14 -3.41
CA ILE A 261 -18.14 0.10 -2.93
C ILE A 261 -19.09 -0.18 -4.09
N THR A 262 -18.96 0.54 -5.21
CA THR A 262 -19.88 0.43 -6.35
C THR A 262 -19.75 -0.88 -7.11
N ASN A 263 -18.55 -1.49 -7.10
CA ASN A 263 -18.25 -2.74 -7.80
C ASN A 263 -18.12 -3.95 -6.86
N PHE A 264 -18.50 -3.81 -5.58
CA PHE A 264 -18.30 -4.85 -4.56
C PHE A 264 -18.80 -6.23 -5.00
N GLY A 265 -20.00 -6.30 -5.60
CA GLY A 265 -20.56 -7.56 -6.12
C GLY A 265 -19.83 -8.20 -7.30
N LYS A 266 -18.88 -7.47 -7.92
CA LYS A 266 -18.06 -7.97 -9.04
C LYS A 266 -16.65 -8.38 -8.60
N ARG A 267 -16.29 -8.15 -7.36
CA ARG A 267 -14.98 -8.45 -6.76
C ARG A 267 -14.91 -9.87 -6.20
N SER A 268 -15.67 -10.81 -6.75
CA SER A 268 -15.60 -12.21 -6.34
C SER A 268 -14.18 -12.77 -6.50
N MET A 269 -13.82 -13.73 -5.64
CA MET A 269 -12.55 -14.47 -5.77
C MET A 269 -12.46 -15.07 -7.18
N ARG A 270 -11.38 -14.76 -7.88
CA ARG A 270 -11.11 -15.37 -9.18
C ARG A 270 -10.60 -16.79 -8.97
N THR A 271 -11.18 -17.72 -9.70
CA THR A 271 -10.74 -19.11 -9.75
C THR A 271 -9.82 -19.38 -10.94
N ASP A 272 -9.69 -18.42 -11.85
CA ASP A 272 -8.91 -18.45 -13.08
C ASP A 272 -8.25 -17.09 -13.34
N GLY A 273 -7.08 -17.11 -13.97
CA GLY A 273 -6.26 -15.94 -14.25
C GLY A 273 -5.07 -15.79 -13.30
N ALA A 274 -4.84 -14.60 -12.77
CA ALA A 274 -3.76 -14.34 -11.83
C ALA A 274 -4.10 -14.87 -10.43
N ILE A 275 -3.18 -15.58 -9.80
CA ILE A 275 -3.25 -15.96 -8.39
C ILE A 275 -2.54 -14.87 -7.60
N TYR A 276 -3.26 -14.28 -6.64
CA TYR A 276 -2.69 -13.18 -5.85
C TYR A 276 -1.86 -13.72 -4.70
N PRO A 277 -0.67 -13.12 -4.46
CA PRO A 277 0.11 -13.36 -3.26
C PRO A 277 -0.64 -12.95 -1.99
N SER A 278 -0.18 -13.41 -0.83
CA SER A 278 -0.82 -13.13 0.47
C SER A 278 -0.95 -11.63 0.76
N TRP A 279 0.05 -10.83 0.41
CA TRP A 279 0.00 -9.36 0.62
C TRP A 279 -1.06 -8.67 -0.25
N GLU A 280 -1.30 -9.15 -1.47
CA GLU A 280 -2.38 -8.62 -2.29
C GLU A 280 -3.75 -9.00 -1.72
N ASN A 281 -3.90 -10.23 -1.22
CA ASN A 281 -5.11 -10.66 -0.54
C ASN A 281 -5.35 -9.82 0.73
N ALA A 282 -4.30 -9.53 1.52
CA ALA A 282 -4.36 -8.64 2.68
C ALA A 282 -4.79 -7.22 2.29
N ALA A 283 -4.25 -6.71 1.19
CA ALA A 283 -4.61 -5.39 0.69
C ALA A 283 -6.08 -5.31 0.25
N ARG A 284 -6.58 -6.33 -0.44
CA ARG A 284 -8.00 -6.41 -0.84
C ARG A 284 -8.95 -6.54 0.34
N LEU A 285 -8.58 -7.32 1.35
CA LEU A 285 -9.32 -7.41 2.60
C LEU A 285 -9.36 -6.04 3.32
N THR A 286 -8.23 -5.34 3.34
CA THR A 286 -8.14 -3.98 3.89
C THR A 286 -9.02 -2.98 3.13
N GLU A 287 -9.09 -3.07 1.80
CA GLU A 287 -10.02 -2.28 0.99
C GLU A 287 -11.48 -2.53 1.37
N ASP A 288 -11.86 -3.79 1.59
CA ASP A 288 -13.23 -4.16 1.96
C ASP A 288 -13.61 -3.58 3.33
N TYR A 289 -12.70 -3.61 4.31
CA TYR A 289 -12.91 -2.95 5.59
C TYR A 289 -12.96 -1.42 5.48
N CYS A 290 -12.12 -0.82 4.62
CA CYS A 290 -12.17 0.61 4.31
C CYS A 290 -13.51 0.99 3.67
N ALA A 291 -13.99 0.19 2.73
CA ALA A 291 -15.27 0.40 2.05
C ALA A 291 -16.45 0.30 3.03
N LEU A 292 -16.43 -0.69 3.94
CA LEU A 292 -17.44 -0.84 4.99
C LEU A 292 -17.42 0.37 5.94
N ALA A 293 -16.25 0.75 6.43
CA ALA A 293 -16.10 1.86 7.37
C ALA A 293 -16.56 3.19 6.74
N LEU A 294 -16.19 3.46 5.49
CA LEU A 294 -16.61 4.66 4.76
C LEU A 294 -18.13 4.67 4.51
N THR A 295 -18.70 3.53 4.12
CA THR A 295 -20.15 3.38 3.92
C THR A 295 -20.92 3.68 5.21
N LEU A 296 -20.48 3.11 6.33
CA LEU A 296 -21.10 3.37 7.65
C LEU A 296 -20.93 4.84 8.06
N ALA A 297 -19.76 5.45 7.82
CA ALA A 297 -19.53 6.86 8.12
C ALA A 297 -20.52 7.75 7.35
N VAL A 298 -20.73 7.49 6.07
CA VAL A 298 -21.69 8.23 5.24
C VAL A 298 -23.12 8.00 5.70
N LEU A 299 -23.53 6.76 5.92
CA LEU A 299 -24.90 6.42 6.37
C LEU A 299 -25.23 7.10 7.71
N PHE A 300 -24.36 7.03 8.69
CA PHE A 300 -24.56 7.66 9.99
C PHE A 300 -24.52 9.19 9.92
N MET A 301 -23.89 9.79 8.89
CA MET A 301 -23.83 11.23 8.71
C MET A 301 -25.12 11.82 8.11
N ILE A 302 -25.94 11.05 7.40
CA ILE A 302 -27.11 11.56 6.68
C ILE A 302 -28.09 12.26 7.61
N GLU A 303 -28.48 11.62 8.70
CA GLU A 303 -29.46 12.17 9.64
C GLU A 303 -28.94 13.41 10.38
N PRO A 304 -27.73 13.43 10.99
CA PRO A 304 -27.15 14.64 11.59
C PRO A 304 -27.06 15.81 10.62
N LEU A 305 -26.74 15.54 9.36
CA LEU A 305 -26.64 16.57 8.33
C LEU A 305 -28.02 17.16 8.00
N CYS A 306 -29.02 16.31 7.83
CA CYS A 306 -30.41 16.74 7.62
C CYS A 306 -30.92 17.55 8.83
N PHE A 307 -30.67 17.09 10.05
CA PHE A 307 -31.05 17.80 11.25
C PHE A 307 -30.32 19.15 11.37
N GLY A 308 -29.02 19.18 11.06
CA GLY A 308 -28.22 20.41 11.01
C GLY A 308 -28.77 21.43 10.00
N ILE A 309 -29.13 20.98 8.80
CA ILE A 309 -29.75 21.83 7.77
C ILE A 309 -31.07 22.41 8.28
N LEU A 310 -31.92 21.60 8.91
CA LEU A 310 -33.19 22.08 9.49
C LEU A 310 -32.94 23.12 10.59
N LEU A 311 -31.94 22.93 11.44
CA LEU A 311 -31.55 23.91 12.45
C LEU A 311 -31.06 25.21 11.80
N LEU A 312 -30.20 25.12 10.80
CA LEU A 312 -29.69 26.29 10.06
C LEU A 312 -30.86 27.04 9.36
N TRP A 313 -31.78 26.35 8.73
CA TRP A 313 -32.94 26.97 8.09
C TRP A 313 -33.84 27.70 9.10
N LYS A 314 -34.05 27.10 10.25
CA LYS A 314 -34.94 27.67 11.29
C LYS A 314 -34.30 28.80 12.07
N TYR A 315 -33.02 28.66 12.48
CA TYR A 315 -32.32 29.65 13.29
C TYR A 315 -31.43 30.60 12.49
N GLY A 316 -31.05 30.22 11.27
CA GLY A 316 -30.28 31.05 10.36
C GLY A 316 -31.03 32.32 9.94
N LYS A 317 -32.38 32.24 9.81
CA LYS A 317 -33.23 33.43 9.58
C LYS A 317 -33.24 34.39 10.76
N LEU A 318 -33.01 33.91 12.00
CA LEU A 318 -32.98 34.71 13.23
C LEU A 318 -31.56 35.22 13.57
N GLY A 319 -30.53 34.51 13.13
CA GLY A 319 -29.11 34.79 13.44
C GLY A 319 -28.28 35.28 12.26
N GLY A 320 -28.76 35.12 11.03
CA GLY A 320 -28.05 35.45 9.80
C GLY A 320 -27.55 36.91 9.74
N GLY A 321 -28.36 37.83 10.20
CA GLY A 321 -27.96 39.24 10.29
C GLY A 321 -26.82 39.47 11.30
N LYS A 322 -26.82 38.77 12.44
CA LYS A 322 -25.79 38.95 13.48
C LYS A 322 -24.49 38.22 13.07
N LEU A 323 -24.59 37.06 12.48
CA LEU A 323 -23.43 36.33 11.98
C LEU A 323 -22.76 37.07 10.79
N TRP A 324 -23.59 37.55 9.85
CA TRP A 324 -23.11 38.38 8.74
C TRP A 324 -22.44 39.68 9.20
N ALA A 325 -23.04 40.37 10.19
CA ALA A 325 -22.43 41.56 10.78
C ALA A 325 -21.10 41.24 11.50
N TRP A 326 -20.99 40.08 12.15
CA TRP A 326 -19.78 39.59 12.81
C TRP A 326 -18.69 39.24 11.79
N ILE A 327 -19.04 38.47 10.72
CA ILE A 327 -18.11 38.16 9.62
C ILE A 327 -17.63 39.45 8.92
N LYS A 328 -18.54 40.37 8.63
CA LYS A 328 -18.20 41.69 8.07
C LYS A 328 -17.25 42.48 8.98
N LYS A 329 -17.46 42.43 10.28
CA LYS A 329 -16.59 43.13 11.26
C LYS A 329 -15.18 42.48 11.31
N ILE A 330 -15.07 41.15 11.16
CA ILE A 330 -13.77 40.47 11.10
C ILE A 330 -13.08 40.76 9.77
N SER A 331 -13.77 40.71 8.64
CA SER A 331 -13.18 41.00 7.33
C SER A 331 -12.68 42.41 7.21
N VAL A 332 -13.41 43.41 7.75
CA VAL A 332 -12.95 44.80 7.79
C VAL A 332 -11.70 44.92 8.68
N LYS A 333 -11.70 44.37 9.88
CA LYS A 333 -10.50 44.39 10.75
C LYS A 333 -9.29 43.74 10.12
N PHE A 334 -9.50 42.66 9.37
CA PHE A 334 -8.41 41.96 8.65
C PHE A 334 -7.88 42.83 7.49
N TYR A 335 -8.79 43.47 6.74
CA TYR A 335 -8.45 44.36 5.64
C TYR A 335 -7.66 45.57 6.13
N ASP A 336 -8.12 46.23 7.22
CA ASP A 336 -7.43 47.37 7.85
C ASP A 336 -6.02 46.95 8.31
N LYS A 337 -5.88 45.80 8.98
CA LYS A 337 -4.58 45.29 9.46
C LYS A 337 -3.59 44.94 8.33
N VAL A 338 -4.09 44.50 7.19
CA VAL A 338 -3.28 44.25 6.00
C VAL A 338 -2.86 45.53 5.34
N ASN A 339 -3.77 46.53 5.25
CA ASN A 339 -3.49 47.85 4.70
C ASN A 339 -2.48 48.61 5.54
N ASP A 340 -2.61 48.59 6.86
CA ASP A 340 -1.65 49.22 7.77
C ASP A 340 -0.24 48.62 7.61
N LYS A 341 -0.12 47.31 7.50
CA LYS A 341 1.16 46.63 7.24
C LYS A 341 1.76 47.00 5.87
N LEU A 342 0.92 47.16 4.86
CA LEU A 342 1.38 47.56 3.52
C LEU A 342 1.86 49.03 3.55
N TYR A 343 1.14 49.90 4.26
CA TYR A 343 1.51 51.30 4.41
C TYR A 343 2.83 51.48 5.21
N GLU A 344 3.02 50.75 6.30
CA GLU A 344 4.29 50.72 7.04
C GLU A 344 5.46 50.22 6.19
N ARG A 345 5.23 49.22 5.30
CA ARG A 345 6.24 48.72 4.40
C ARG A 345 6.63 49.70 3.31
N ASP A 346 5.65 50.44 2.77
CA ASP A 346 5.88 51.50 1.79
C ASP A 346 6.64 52.68 2.38
N GLN A 347 6.35 53.08 3.63
CA GLN A 347 7.09 54.10 4.35
C GLN A 347 8.54 53.71 4.60
N LYS A 348 8.80 52.44 4.98
CA LYS A 348 10.18 51.92 5.16
C LYS A 348 10.99 51.86 3.88
N LEU A 349 10.32 51.69 2.71
CA LEU A 349 10.98 51.72 1.39
C LEU A 349 11.31 53.15 0.91
N LYS A 350 10.58 54.17 1.35
CA LYS A 350 10.82 55.56 1.00
C LYS A 350 11.87 56.25 1.89
N THR A 351 12.25 55.61 3.01
CA THR A 351 13.25 56.11 3.97
C THR A 351 14.62 55.41 3.84
N LYS A 352 14.79 54.55 2.87
CA LYS A 352 16.07 54.00 2.39
C LYS A 352 16.41 54.61 1.02
#